data_c50b1916a68046723c1def4fac849cae
#
_entry.id   c50b1916a68046723c1def4fac849cae
#
_cell.length_a   1.000
_cell.length_b   1.000
_cell.length_c   1.000
_cell.angle_alpha   90.00
_cell.angle_beta   90.00
_cell.angle_gamma   90.00
#
_symmetry.space_group_name_H-M   'P 1'
#
loop_
_entity.id
_entity.type
_entity.pdbx_description
1 polymer ?
#
loop_
_entity_poly.entity_id
_entity_poly.type
_entity_poly.pdbx_seq_one_letter_code
_entity_poly.pdbx_strand_id
1 'polypeptide(L)'
;FDKAEATLRDALYGSSILVVKPVGGDRHIGFIVNRPTGATLGKLFPEDGPSQKIVDPVYLGGPVDAQVLFALVERSESPGGSSIEVLPGLYVAFESPIVDGIIESGADHTRFIAGLVVWQPGELADEISKGAWYVLEADPALAMRKPDGLWEDLVHRARAARLAI
;
A
#
# COMPACT_ATOMS: atom_id res chain seq x y z
N PHE A 1 6.45 13.60 22.40
CA PHE A 1 5.57 13.65 21.21
C PHE A 1 5.02 15.06 21.09
N ASP A 2 5.40 15.76 20.03
CA ASP A 2 4.86 17.08 19.74
C ASP A 2 3.42 16.91 19.20
N LYS A 3 2.50 17.70 19.72
CA LYS A 3 1.09 17.71 19.28
C LYS A 3 0.95 17.91 17.76
N ALA A 4 1.88 18.63 17.15
CA ALA A 4 1.91 18.86 15.71
C ALA A 4 2.23 17.59 14.91
N GLU A 5 3.12 16.74 15.43
CA GLU A 5 3.46 15.46 14.82
C GLU A 5 2.32 14.45 14.88
N ALA A 6 1.63 14.38 16.03
CA ALA A 6 0.45 13.55 16.18
C ALA A 6 -0.68 13.98 15.23
N THR A 7 -0.89 15.29 15.04
CA THR A 7 -1.91 15.82 14.13
C THR A 7 -1.58 15.52 12.67
N LEU A 8 -0.30 15.61 12.26
CA LEU A 8 0.14 15.27 10.92
C LEU A 8 0.03 13.77 10.63
N ARG A 9 0.35 12.93 11.61
CA ARG A 9 0.16 11.47 11.52
C ARG A 9 -1.32 11.11 11.38
N ASP A 10 -2.19 11.72 12.17
CA ASP A 10 -3.63 11.48 12.08
C ASP A 10 -4.20 11.91 10.73
N ALA A 11 -3.73 13.01 10.17
CA ALA A 11 -4.15 13.48 8.85
C ALA A 11 -3.70 12.52 7.73
N LEU A 12 -2.48 11.95 7.83
CA LEU A 12 -1.95 11.02 6.84
C LEU A 12 -2.50 9.60 7.02
N TYR A 13 -2.56 9.11 8.27
CA TYR A 13 -2.90 7.72 8.57
C TYR A 13 -4.33 7.50 9.00
N GLY A 14 -5.06 8.54 9.38
CA GLY A 14 -6.48 8.44 9.70
C GLY A 14 -7.26 7.87 8.53
N SER A 15 -8.04 6.82 8.74
CA SER A 15 -8.78 6.10 7.72
C SER A 15 -7.91 5.43 6.66
N SER A 16 -6.62 5.22 6.92
CA SER A 16 -5.72 4.50 6.02
C SER A 16 -5.74 3.00 6.26
N ILE A 17 -5.68 2.27 5.16
CA ILE A 17 -5.51 0.82 5.14
C ILE A 17 -4.11 0.52 4.61
N LEU A 18 -3.34 -0.26 5.37
CA LEU A 18 -1.97 -0.59 5.00
C LEU A 18 -1.80 -2.10 4.84
N VAL A 19 -1.06 -2.46 3.82
CA VAL A 19 -0.44 -3.77 3.70
C VAL A 19 0.96 -3.66 4.31
N VAL A 20 1.28 -4.51 5.26
CA VAL A 20 2.51 -4.43 6.05
C VAL A 20 3.32 -5.70 5.93
N LYS A 21 4.64 -5.55 5.76
CA LYS A 21 5.59 -6.66 5.74
C LYS A 21 6.71 -6.44 6.74
N PRO A 22 7.02 -7.43 7.60
CA PRO A 22 8.25 -7.42 8.39
C PRO A 22 9.48 -7.52 7.48
N VAL A 23 10.47 -6.69 7.77
CA VAL A 23 11.77 -6.75 7.09
C VAL A 23 12.86 -6.89 8.14
N GLY A 24 13.77 -7.60 8.22
CA GLY A 24 14.79 -7.86 9.24
C GLY A 24 14.97 -6.79 10.34
N GLY A 25 15.42 -7.20 11.52
CA GLY A 25 15.70 -6.30 12.63
C GLY A 25 14.50 -5.62 13.26
N ASP A 26 13.37 -6.31 13.32
CA ASP A 26 12.10 -5.78 13.85
C ASP A 26 11.58 -4.52 13.12
N ARG A 27 12.08 -4.26 11.93
CA ARG A 27 11.58 -3.20 11.05
C ARG A 27 10.39 -3.68 10.24
N HIS A 28 9.58 -2.74 9.81
CA HIS A 28 8.44 -3.02 8.94
C HIS A 28 8.38 -1.99 7.81
N ILE A 29 7.90 -2.43 6.68
CA ILE A 29 7.48 -1.54 5.59
C ILE A 29 5.99 -1.72 5.36
N GLY A 30 5.33 -0.68 4.87
CA GLY A 30 3.91 -0.72 4.57
C GLY A 30 3.57 0.16 3.39
N PHE A 31 2.45 -0.19 2.76
CA PHE A 31 1.90 0.57 1.65
C PHE A 31 0.45 0.91 1.97
N ILE A 32 0.13 2.19 1.96
CA ILE A 32 -1.27 2.64 2.04
C ILE A 32 -1.93 2.26 0.71
N VAL A 33 -3.05 1.56 0.77
CA VAL A 33 -3.70 1.01 -0.44
C VAL A 33 -5.03 1.68 -0.78
N ASN A 34 -5.50 2.62 0.03
CA ASN A 34 -6.81 3.24 -0.14
C ASN A 34 -6.80 4.77 -0.27
N ARG A 35 -5.69 5.36 -0.69
CA ARG A 35 -5.58 6.81 -0.91
C ARG A 35 -5.27 7.13 -2.37
N PRO A 36 -6.28 7.19 -3.25
CA PRO A 36 -6.06 7.58 -4.63
C PRO A 36 -5.62 9.05 -4.72
N THR A 37 -4.68 9.32 -5.62
CA THR A 37 -4.33 10.68 -6.00
C THR A 37 -5.19 11.12 -7.18
N GLY A 38 -5.15 12.40 -7.55
CA GLY A 38 -5.79 12.89 -8.75
C GLY A 38 -5.03 12.59 -10.05
N ALA A 39 -3.89 11.89 -9.96
CA ALA A 39 -3.03 11.61 -11.10
C ALA A 39 -3.17 10.17 -11.58
N THR A 40 -3.12 9.99 -12.91
CA THR A 40 -3.01 8.69 -13.57
C THR A 40 -1.58 8.50 -14.06
N LEU A 41 -1.20 7.27 -14.42
CA LEU A 41 0.10 7.02 -15.04
C LEU A 41 0.27 7.82 -16.34
N GLY A 42 -0.79 7.96 -17.13
CA GLY A 42 -0.76 8.73 -18.36
C GLY A 42 -0.44 10.21 -18.14
N LYS A 43 -0.87 10.78 -17.04
CA LYS A 43 -0.52 12.17 -16.66
C LYS A 43 0.91 12.29 -16.18
N LEU A 44 1.42 11.28 -15.47
CA LEU A 44 2.80 11.25 -14.97
C LEU A 44 3.81 10.97 -16.08
N PHE A 45 3.42 10.15 -17.06
CA PHE A 45 4.26 9.74 -18.18
C PHE A 45 3.53 10.02 -19.51
N PRO A 46 3.38 11.30 -19.90
CA PRO A 46 2.55 11.66 -21.05
C PRO A 46 3.08 11.15 -22.38
N GLU A 47 4.36 10.83 -22.48
CA GLU A 47 5.00 10.30 -23.69
C GLU A 47 4.98 8.77 -23.77
N ASP A 48 4.57 8.09 -22.71
CA ASP A 48 4.49 6.62 -22.65
C ASP A 48 3.11 6.15 -23.07
N GLY A 49 3.02 5.56 -24.28
CA GLY A 49 1.75 5.08 -24.86
C GLY A 49 1.02 4.04 -23.99
N PRO A 50 1.71 2.99 -23.48
CA PRO A 50 1.07 2.01 -22.59
C PRO A 50 0.46 2.60 -21.33
N SER A 51 1.10 3.61 -20.72
CA SER A 51 0.60 4.29 -19.53
C SER A 51 -0.72 5.03 -19.78
N GLN A 52 -0.97 5.49 -20.99
CA GLN A 52 -2.22 6.19 -21.35
C GLN A 52 -3.46 5.28 -21.27
N LYS A 53 -3.27 3.98 -21.36
CA LYS A 53 -4.35 2.98 -21.33
C LYS A 53 -4.77 2.59 -19.92
N ILE A 54 -3.99 2.98 -18.91
CA ILE A 54 -4.25 2.66 -17.50
C ILE A 54 -5.05 3.80 -16.90
N VAL A 55 -6.32 3.54 -16.63
CA VAL A 55 -7.28 4.56 -16.19
C VAL A 55 -7.34 4.71 -14.66
N ASP A 56 -6.89 3.70 -13.92
CA ASP A 56 -6.89 3.77 -12.47
C ASP A 56 -5.89 4.82 -11.97
N PRO A 57 -6.23 5.55 -10.90
CA PRO A 57 -5.31 6.55 -10.36
C PRO A 57 -4.07 5.91 -9.74
N VAL A 58 -3.01 6.67 -9.65
CA VAL A 58 -1.88 6.34 -8.79
C VAL A 58 -2.30 6.62 -7.34
N TYR A 59 -1.96 5.74 -6.43
CA TYR A 59 -2.26 5.85 -5.00
C TYR A 59 -1.06 6.40 -4.25
N LEU A 60 -1.31 7.13 -3.17
CA LEU A 60 -0.26 7.55 -2.25
C LEU A 60 -0.04 6.42 -1.23
N GLY A 61 1.13 5.80 -1.29
CA GLY A 61 1.48 4.66 -0.41
C GLY A 61 2.16 5.05 0.88
N GLY A 62 2.72 6.24 0.97
CA GLY A 62 3.37 6.76 2.17
C GLY A 62 4.33 7.90 1.88
N PRO A 63 4.91 8.50 2.95
CA PRO A 63 5.76 9.68 2.82
C PRO A 63 7.22 9.37 2.43
N VAL A 64 7.65 8.12 2.58
CA VAL A 64 9.04 7.73 2.28
C VAL A 64 9.15 7.40 0.80
N ASP A 65 10.18 7.91 0.14
CA ASP A 65 10.43 7.70 -1.29
C ASP A 65 9.19 7.98 -2.16
N ALA A 66 8.50 9.07 -1.91
CA ALA A 66 7.25 9.42 -2.58
C ALA A 66 7.41 9.63 -4.10
N GLN A 67 8.62 9.79 -4.60
CA GLN A 67 8.94 9.86 -6.02
C GLN A 67 9.12 8.48 -6.67
N VAL A 68 9.18 7.40 -5.88
CA VAL A 68 9.33 6.04 -6.38
C VAL A 68 7.95 5.45 -6.66
N LEU A 69 7.78 4.92 -7.87
CA LEU A 69 6.58 4.23 -8.27
C LEU A 69 6.72 2.74 -8.01
N PHE A 70 5.83 2.22 -7.18
CA PHE A 70 5.71 0.80 -6.89
C PHE A 70 4.50 0.22 -7.62
N ALA A 71 4.65 -0.99 -8.15
CA ALA A 71 3.52 -1.75 -8.68
C ALA A 71 3.15 -2.86 -7.69
N LEU A 72 1.97 -2.74 -7.09
CA LEU A 72 1.42 -3.75 -6.20
C LEU A 72 0.56 -4.70 -7.03
N VAL A 73 0.98 -5.96 -7.14
CA VAL A 73 0.40 -6.93 -8.08
C VAL A 73 -0.12 -8.16 -7.33
N GLU A 74 -1.40 -8.46 -7.52
CA GLU A 74 -1.99 -9.72 -7.04
C GLU A 74 -1.80 -10.81 -8.09
N ARG A 75 -0.98 -11.80 -7.77
CA ARG A 75 -0.69 -12.94 -8.66
C ARG A 75 -0.03 -14.08 -7.88
N SER A 76 -0.06 -15.27 -8.46
CA SER A 76 0.50 -16.48 -7.83
C SER A 76 2.03 -16.55 -7.90
N GLU A 77 2.65 -15.88 -8.88
CA GLU A 77 4.08 -15.92 -9.10
C GLU A 77 4.68 -14.53 -9.10
N SER A 78 5.96 -14.43 -8.70
CA SER A 78 6.67 -13.15 -8.72
C SER A 78 6.67 -12.54 -10.12
N PRO A 79 6.48 -11.21 -10.24
CA PRO A 79 6.65 -10.52 -11.52
C PRO A 79 8.12 -10.48 -11.99
N GLY A 80 9.06 -10.89 -11.16
CA GLY A 80 10.48 -11.00 -11.52
C GLY A 80 11.38 -10.04 -10.77
N GLY A 81 12.68 -10.14 -11.06
CA GLY A 81 13.70 -9.28 -10.46
C GLY A 81 13.71 -9.34 -8.93
N SER A 82 13.91 -8.19 -8.30
CA SER A 82 13.93 -8.05 -6.84
C SER A 82 12.55 -7.78 -6.24
N SER A 83 11.47 -8.11 -6.94
CA SER A 83 10.11 -7.94 -6.43
C SER A 83 9.91 -8.66 -5.09
N ILE A 84 9.17 -8.03 -4.19
CA ILE A 84 8.99 -8.50 -2.82
C ILE A 84 7.57 -9.03 -2.65
N GLU A 85 7.43 -10.25 -2.13
CA GLU A 85 6.13 -10.76 -1.68
C GLU A 85 5.77 -10.13 -0.35
N VAL A 86 4.79 -9.23 -0.33
CA VAL A 86 4.37 -8.52 0.88
C VAL A 86 3.29 -9.25 1.67
N LEU A 87 2.43 -10.00 0.98
CA LEU A 87 1.48 -10.97 1.52
C LEU A 87 1.49 -12.17 0.58
N PRO A 88 1.03 -13.36 1.01
CA PRO A 88 0.87 -14.48 0.09
C PRO A 88 -0.01 -14.08 -1.11
N GLY A 89 0.56 -14.15 -2.31
CA GLY A 89 -0.14 -13.77 -3.54
C GLY A 89 -0.16 -12.27 -3.85
N LEU A 90 0.58 -11.44 -3.13
CA LEU A 90 0.68 -10.01 -3.37
C LEU A 90 2.14 -9.59 -3.41
N TYR A 91 2.58 -9.10 -4.56
CA TYR A 91 3.97 -8.69 -4.80
C TYR A 91 4.09 -7.20 -5.03
N VAL A 92 5.22 -6.63 -4.61
CA VAL A 92 5.60 -5.26 -4.92
C VAL A 92 6.78 -5.29 -5.88
N ALA A 93 6.61 -4.73 -7.07
CA ALA A 93 7.66 -4.49 -8.04
C ALA A 93 8.08 -3.03 -8.00
N PHE A 94 9.37 -2.76 -8.12
CA PHE A 94 9.91 -1.39 -8.08
C PHE A 94 11.02 -1.15 -9.09
N GLU A 95 11.57 -2.19 -9.69
CA GLU A 95 12.58 -2.06 -10.74
C GLU A 95 11.93 -1.60 -12.04
N SER A 96 12.49 -0.57 -12.67
CA SER A 96 11.92 0.03 -13.88
C SER A 96 11.59 -0.99 -14.98
N PRO A 97 12.47 -1.94 -15.35
CA PRO A 97 12.11 -2.92 -16.38
C PRO A 97 10.91 -3.80 -16.02
N ILE A 98 10.78 -4.15 -14.74
CA ILE A 98 9.67 -4.99 -14.27
C ILE A 98 8.37 -4.19 -14.26
N VAL A 99 8.40 -2.96 -13.73
CA VAL A 99 7.24 -2.06 -13.71
C VAL A 99 6.78 -1.73 -15.13
N ASP A 100 7.71 -1.44 -16.02
CA ASP A 100 7.41 -1.16 -17.44
C ASP A 100 6.74 -2.37 -18.10
N GLY A 101 7.22 -3.57 -17.85
CA GLY A 101 6.62 -4.81 -18.36
C GLY A 101 5.19 -5.01 -17.87
N ILE A 102 4.90 -4.68 -16.61
CA ILE A 102 3.55 -4.74 -16.04
C ILE A 102 2.63 -3.73 -16.73
N ILE A 103 3.10 -2.51 -16.94
CA ILE A 103 2.35 -1.46 -17.64
C ILE A 103 2.04 -1.90 -19.08
N GLU A 104 3.02 -2.41 -19.80
CA GLU A 104 2.87 -2.88 -21.18
C GLU A 104 1.88 -4.05 -21.30
N SER A 105 1.79 -4.90 -20.29
CA SER A 105 0.86 -6.03 -20.26
C SER A 105 -0.59 -5.63 -19.95
N GLY A 106 -0.88 -4.37 -19.66
CA GLY A 106 -2.21 -3.85 -19.35
C GLY A 106 -2.51 -3.73 -17.86
N ALA A 107 -1.56 -4.07 -17.00
CA ALA A 107 -1.61 -3.86 -15.55
C ALA A 107 -2.80 -4.54 -14.84
N ASP A 108 -3.20 -5.73 -15.28
CA ASP A 108 -4.24 -6.52 -14.62
C ASP A 108 -3.87 -6.82 -13.17
N HIS A 109 -4.85 -6.71 -12.27
CA HIS A 109 -4.67 -6.96 -10.83
C HIS A 109 -3.50 -6.17 -10.24
N THR A 110 -3.31 -4.94 -10.71
CA THR A 110 -2.20 -4.08 -10.31
C THR A 110 -2.70 -2.75 -9.80
N ARG A 111 -2.08 -2.27 -8.73
CA ARG A 111 -2.27 -0.91 -8.22
C ARG A 111 -0.92 -0.22 -8.17
N PHE A 112 -0.83 0.95 -8.79
CA PHE A 112 0.40 1.75 -8.78
C PHE A 112 0.38 2.68 -7.58
N ILE A 113 1.47 2.68 -6.83
CA ILE A 113 1.57 3.34 -5.53
C ILE A 113 2.85 4.16 -5.50
N ALA A 114 2.74 5.43 -5.11
CA ALA A 114 3.89 6.31 -4.90
C ALA A 114 4.25 6.36 -3.43
N GLY A 115 5.49 5.98 -3.10
CA GLY A 115 5.99 6.00 -1.74
C GLY A 115 5.55 4.83 -0.87
N LEU A 116 6.09 4.80 0.33
CA LEU A 116 5.81 3.75 1.31
C LEU A 116 5.93 4.32 2.73
N VAL A 117 5.53 3.51 3.71
CA VAL A 117 5.70 3.77 5.13
C VAL A 117 6.80 2.86 5.66
N VAL A 118 7.66 3.41 6.51
CA VAL A 118 8.74 2.65 7.15
C VAL A 118 8.61 2.80 8.66
N TRP A 119 8.67 1.68 9.38
CA TRP A 119 8.77 1.66 10.83
C TRP A 119 10.16 1.19 11.24
N GLN A 120 10.76 1.92 12.17
CA GLN A 120 12.01 1.54 12.81
C GLN A 120 11.80 0.36 13.75
N PRO A 121 12.87 -0.30 14.24
CA PRO A 121 12.72 -1.45 15.13
C PRO A 121 11.81 -1.17 16.34
N GLY A 122 10.76 -2.00 16.49
CA GLY A 122 9.81 -1.89 17.59
C GLY A 122 8.74 -0.79 17.45
N GLU A 123 8.84 0.11 16.48
CA GLU A 123 7.95 1.25 16.33
C GLU A 123 6.51 0.84 16.05
N LEU A 124 6.30 -0.09 15.12
CA LEU A 124 4.95 -0.57 14.79
C LEU A 124 4.32 -1.30 15.97
N ALA A 125 5.07 -2.17 16.64
CA ALA A 125 4.57 -2.88 17.82
C ALA A 125 4.13 -1.92 18.92
N ASP A 126 4.88 -0.84 19.14
CA ASP A 126 4.54 0.21 20.10
C ASP A 126 3.24 0.92 19.71
N GLU A 127 3.08 1.29 18.45
CA GLU A 127 1.85 1.92 17.94
C GLU A 127 0.63 0.99 18.08
N ILE A 128 0.78 -0.29 17.79
CA ILE A 128 -0.29 -1.28 17.97
C ILE A 128 -0.66 -1.40 19.45
N SER A 129 0.32 -1.45 20.34
CA SER A 129 0.09 -1.55 21.79
C SER A 129 -0.65 -0.35 22.35
N LYS A 130 -0.47 0.82 21.74
CA LYS A 130 -1.16 2.07 22.10
C LYS A 130 -2.53 2.22 21.44
N GLY A 131 -2.97 1.23 20.65
CA GLY A 131 -4.27 1.25 20.00
C GLY A 131 -4.34 2.12 18.75
N ALA A 132 -3.20 2.51 18.16
CA ALA A 132 -3.18 3.32 16.95
C ALA A 132 -3.67 2.57 15.72
N TRP A 133 -3.53 1.25 15.70
CA TRP A 133 -3.87 0.39 14.57
C TRP A 133 -4.76 -0.78 14.97
N TYR A 134 -5.70 -1.10 14.10
CA TYR A 134 -6.34 -2.41 14.08
C TYR A 134 -5.52 -3.35 13.21
N VAL A 135 -5.33 -4.58 13.65
CA VAL A 135 -4.62 -5.60 12.87
C VAL A 135 -5.64 -6.64 12.40
N LEU A 136 -5.66 -6.89 11.10
CA LEU A 136 -6.50 -7.88 10.46
C LEU A 136 -5.66 -8.97 9.82
N GLU A 137 -6.26 -10.12 9.63
CA GLU A 137 -5.66 -11.22 8.89
C GLU A 137 -5.36 -10.79 7.45
N ALA A 138 -4.21 -11.24 6.93
CA ALA A 138 -3.76 -10.88 5.60
C ALA A 138 -4.71 -11.42 4.52
N ASP A 139 -5.17 -10.51 3.65
CA ASP A 139 -5.98 -10.84 2.49
C ASP A 139 -5.52 -9.98 1.30
N PRO A 140 -4.82 -10.56 0.30
CA PRO A 140 -4.31 -9.79 -0.82
C PRO A 140 -5.40 -9.13 -1.66
N ALA A 141 -6.59 -9.69 -1.69
CA ALA A 141 -7.72 -9.12 -2.45
C ALA A 141 -8.14 -7.74 -1.93
N LEU A 142 -7.96 -7.47 -0.63
CA LEU A 142 -8.31 -6.18 -0.04
C LEU A 142 -7.48 -5.03 -0.62
N ALA A 143 -6.24 -5.30 -1.05
CA ALA A 143 -5.38 -4.29 -1.66
C ALA A 143 -5.87 -3.80 -3.02
N MET A 144 -6.70 -4.59 -3.70
CA MET A 144 -7.23 -4.29 -5.04
C MET A 144 -8.67 -3.79 -5.02
N ARG A 145 -9.33 -3.76 -3.87
CA ARG A 145 -10.72 -3.29 -3.76
C ARG A 145 -10.80 -1.78 -3.89
N LYS A 146 -11.94 -1.31 -4.38
CA LYS A 146 -12.23 0.14 -4.41
C LYS A 146 -12.19 0.69 -2.99
N PRO A 147 -11.58 1.88 -2.79
CA PRO A 147 -11.42 2.43 -1.45
C PRO A 147 -12.70 2.92 -0.79
N ASP A 148 -13.77 3.16 -1.55
CA ASP A 148 -15.02 3.71 -1.02
C ASP A 148 -15.65 2.78 0.02
N GLY A 149 -15.78 3.25 1.25
CA GLY A 149 -16.35 2.49 2.36
C GLY A 149 -15.51 1.33 2.88
N LEU A 150 -14.35 1.08 2.31
CA LEU A 150 -13.51 -0.07 2.66
C LEU A 150 -12.95 0.06 4.09
N TRP A 151 -12.48 1.23 4.48
CA TRP A 151 -11.93 1.45 5.81
C TRP A 151 -13.00 1.21 6.90
N GLU A 152 -14.19 1.75 6.71
CA GLU A 152 -15.31 1.60 7.64
C GLU A 152 -15.71 0.11 7.77
N ASP A 153 -15.75 -0.62 6.66
CA ASP A 153 -16.06 -2.06 6.64
C ASP A 153 -14.99 -2.86 7.40
N LEU A 154 -13.72 -2.58 7.18
CA LEU A 154 -12.63 -3.26 7.86
C LEU A 154 -12.57 -2.94 9.36
N VAL A 155 -12.82 -1.71 9.75
CA VAL A 155 -12.91 -1.32 11.16
C VAL A 155 -14.07 -2.04 11.84
N HIS A 156 -15.21 -2.13 11.18
CA HIS A 156 -16.36 -2.88 11.70
C HIS A 156 -16.01 -4.36 11.93
N ARG A 157 -15.34 -5.00 10.99
CA ARG A 157 -14.87 -6.38 11.13
C ARG A 157 -13.86 -6.54 12.26
N ALA A 158 -12.92 -5.61 12.39
CA ALA A 158 -11.91 -5.66 13.44
C ALA A 158 -12.52 -5.53 14.84
N ARG A 159 -13.50 -4.67 14.99
CA ARG A 159 -14.24 -4.51 16.26
C ARG A 159 -15.06 -5.74 16.59
N ALA A 160 -15.73 -6.32 15.61
CA ALA A 160 -16.50 -7.55 15.80
C ALA A 160 -15.60 -8.72 16.23
N ALA A 161 -14.42 -8.86 15.63
CA ALA A 161 -13.43 -9.87 16.01
C ALA A 161 -12.95 -9.71 17.46
N ARG A 162 -12.76 -8.47 17.93
CA ARG A 162 -12.39 -8.19 19.33
C ARG A 162 -13.49 -8.57 20.33
N LEU A 163 -14.75 -8.42 19.94
CA LEU A 163 -15.88 -8.79 20.79
C LEU A 163 -16.15 -10.28 20.84
N ALA A 164 -15.62 -11.06 19.88
CA ALA A 164 -15.80 -12.49 19.79
C ALA A 164 -14.79 -13.30 20.64
N ILE A 165 -13.85 -12.65 21.29
CA ILE A 165 -12.81 -13.31 22.12
C ILE A 165 -13.29 -13.39 23.59
#